data_1b684caab2ac89db5e763fff09651b04
#
_entry.id   1b684caab2ac89db5e763fff09651b04
#
_cell.length_a   1.000
_cell.length_b   1.000
_cell.length_c   1.000
_cell.angle_alpha   90.00
_cell.angle_beta   90.00
_cell.angle_gamma   90.00
#
_symmetry.space_group_name_H-M   'P 1'
#
loop_
_entity.id
_entity.type
_entity.pdbx_description
1 polymer ?
#
loop_
_entity_poly.entity_id
_entity_poly.type
_entity_poly.pdbx_seq_one_letter_code
_entity_poly.pdbx_strand_id
1 'polypeptide(L)' 'MEEPQIYDQLSRVFREVFDADSLVVTPDLRAKDVDGWDSLTHVRLIMSVQKAFKIKFSTSEIRRLESVGDLVQLIKGRS' A
#
# COMPACT_ATOMS: atom_id res chain seq x y z
N MET A 1 -10.12 -10.77 5.63
CA MET A 1 -10.50 -9.67 4.73
C MET A 1 -10.37 -10.13 3.28
N GLU A 2 -11.38 -9.91 2.48
CA GLU A 2 -11.36 -10.31 1.08
C GLU A 2 -10.53 -9.33 0.24
N GLU A 3 -9.97 -9.81 -0.88
CA GLU A 3 -9.15 -8.95 -1.74
C GLU A 3 -9.87 -7.67 -2.19
N PRO A 4 -11.13 -7.71 -2.65
CA PRO A 4 -11.80 -6.47 -3.04
C PRO A 4 -11.87 -5.45 -1.92
N GLN A 5 -12.05 -5.87 -0.69
CA GLN A 5 -12.07 -4.99 0.48
C GLN A 5 -10.69 -4.40 0.74
N ILE A 6 -9.65 -5.22 0.57
CA ILE A 6 -8.27 -4.76 0.74
C ILE A 6 -7.94 -3.68 -0.29
N TYR A 7 -8.27 -3.93 -1.56
CA TYR A 7 -8.01 -2.95 -2.63
C TYR A 7 -8.79 -1.66 -2.41
N ASP A 8 -10.02 -1.76 -1.97
CA ASP A 8 -10.84 -0.57 -1.70
C ASP A 8 -10.21 0.29 -0.60
N GLN A 9 -9.81 -0.35 0.49
CA GLN A 9 -9.20 0.36 1.61
C GLN A 9 -7.81 0.90 1.24
N LEU A 10 -7.02 0.12 0.49
CA LEU A 10 -5.73 0.59 0.00
C LEU A 10 -5.87 1.79 -0.92
N SER A 11 -6.87 1.79 -1.79
CA SER A 11 -7.11 2.93 -2.67
C SER A 11 -7.32 4.21 -1.88
N ARG A 12 -8.05 4.13 -0.78
CA ARG A 12 -8.27 5.27 0.10
C ARG A 12 -6.98 5.76 0.73
N VAL A 13 -6.15 4.83 1.20
CA VAL A 13 -4.86 5.16 1.81
C VAL A 13 -3.95 5.82 0.77
N PHE A 14 -3.89 5.26 -0.44
CA PHE A 14 -3.07 5.81 -1.51
C PHE A 14 -3.52 7.22 -1.90
N ARG A 15 -4.82 7.43 -2.01
CA ARG A 15 -5.36 8.76 -2.35
C ARG A 15 -4.98 9.80 -1.30
N GLU A 16 -5.00 9.42 -0.05
CA GLU A 16 -4.60 10.29 1.06
C GLU A 16 -3.11 10.59 1.03
N VAL A 17 -2.29 9.55 0.91
CA VAL A 17 -0.83 9.69 0.97
C VAL A 17 -0.31 10.49 -0.23
N PHE A 18 -0.85 10.25 -1.41
CA PHE A 18 -0.38 10.90 -2.64
C PHE A 18 -1.23 12.10 -3.07
N ASP A 19 -2.25 12.42 -2.28
CA ASP A 19 -3.16 13.54 -2.58
C ASP A 19 -3.70 13.46 -4.01
N ALA A 20 -4.20 12.29 -4.37
CA ALA A 20 -4.67 12.00 -5.73
C ALA A 20 -6.05 11.36 -5.68
N ASP A 21 -7.09 12.17 -5.86
CA ASP A 21 -8.48 11.75 -5.68
C ASP A 21 -8.93 10.65 -6.63
N SER A 22 -8.33 10.56 -7.80
CA SER A 22 -8.74 9.60 -8.82
C SER A 22 -7.82 8.38 -8.93
N LEU A 23 -6.85 8.26 -8.02
CA LEU A 23 -5.93 7.13 -8.05
C LEU A 23 -6.65 5.82 -7.77
N VAL A 24 -6.47 4.83 -8.64
CA VAL A 24 -7.03 3.50 -8.48
C VAL A 24 -5.87 2.52 -8.34
N VAL A 25 -5.92 1.72 -7.27
CA VAL A 25 -4.87 0.76 -6.95
C VAL A 25 -5.13 -0.57 -7.65
N THR A 26 -4.12 -1.06 -8.37
CA THR A 26 -4.16 -2.34 -9.07
C THR A 26 -2.98 -3.21 -8.63
N PRO A 27 -3.02 -4.54 -8.84
CA PRO A 27 -1.93 -5.42 -8.41
C PRO A 27 -0.58 -5.08 -9.04
N ASP A 28 -0.57 -4.62 -10.27
CA ASP A 28 0.68 -4.31 -11.01
C ASP A 28 1.19 -2.91 -10.78
N LEU A 29 0.48 -2.12 -9.99
CA LEU A 29 0.92 -0.74 -9.71
C LEU A 29 2.23 -0.76 -8.93
N ARG A 30 3.20 0.02 -9.40
CA ARG A 30 4.53 0.10 -8.80
C ARG A 30 4.90 1.55 -8.51
N ALA A 31 5.96 1.73 -7.72
CA ALA A 31 6.44 3.06 -7.37
C ALA A 31 6.72 3.92 -8.60
N LYS A 32 7.27 3.33 -9.66
CA LYS A 32 7.59 4.05 -10.89
C LYS A 32 6.35 4.56 -11.62
N ASP A 33 5.19 3.97 -11.33
CA ASP A 33 3.94 4.33 -12.00
C ASP A 33 3.20 5.46 -11.29
N VAL A 34 3.63 5.83 -10.09
CA VAL A 34 2.95 6.84 -9.27
C VAL A 34 3.92 7.99 -8.98
N ASP A 35 3.56 9.17 -9.43
CA ASP A 35 4.35 10.37 -9.15
C ASP A 35 4.41 10.63 -7.65
N GLY A 36 5.60 10.88 -7.16
CA GLY A 36 5.80 11.18 -5.74
C GLY A 36 6.00 9.95 -4.86
N TRP A 37 5.96 8.77 -5.43
CA TRP A 37 6.22 7.55 -4.65
C TRP A 37 7.73 7.29 -4.63
N ASP A 38 8.41 7.94 -3.69
CA ASP A 38 9.84 7.79 -3.46
C ASP A 38 10.08 7.11 -2.12
N SER A 39 11.33 7.05 -1.67
CA SER A 39 11.69 6.37 -0.42
C SER A 39 10.97 6.95 0.79
N LEU A 40 10.86 8.26 0.86
CA LEU A 40 10.22 8.93 1.99
C LEU A 40 8.71 8.66 1.98
N THR A 41 8.09 8.82 0.84
CA THR A 41 6.66 8.58 0.69
C THR A 41 6.32 7.12 0.92
N HIS A 42 7.21 6.21 0.53
CA HIS A 42 7.03 4.78 0.76
C HIS A 42 6.90 4.48 2.26
N VAL A 43 7.75 5.10 3.08
CA VAL A 43 7.69 4.93 4.54
C VAL A 43 6.35 5.45 5.07
N ARG A 44 5.92 6.62 4.61
CA ARG A 44 4.64 7.20 5.02
C ARG A 44 3.47 6.31 4.61
N LEU A 45 3.54 5.78 3.40
CA LEU A 45 2.51 4.86 2.88
C LEU A 45 2.39 3.64 3.76
N ILE A 46 3.52 3.01 4.08
CA ILE A 46 3.52 1.79 4.91
C ILE A 46 2.98 2.08 6.31
N MET A 47 3.35 3.20 6.90
CA MET A 47 2.83 3.58 8.21
C MET A 47 1.32 3.77 8.17
N SER A 48 0.80 4.41 7.12
CA SER A 48 -0.63 4.60 6.94
C SER A 48 -1.36 3.29 6.74
N VAL A 49 -0.77 2.36 5.98
CA VAL A 49 -1.35 1.03 5.76
C VAL A 49 -1.41 0.25 7.07
N GLN A 50 -0.34 0.26 7.85
CA GLN A 50 -0.33 -0.43 9.13
C GLN A 50 -1.42 0.10 10.06
N LYS A 51 -1.60 1.41 10.07
CA LYS A 51 -2.63 2.03 10.90
C LYS A 51 -4.03 1.69 10.40
N ALA A 52 -4.25 1.76 9.10
CA ALA A 52 -5.57 1.53 8.50
C ALA A 52 -6.03 0.08 8.66
N PHE A 53 -5.11 -0.86 8.54
CA PHE A 53 -5.42 -2.29 8.63
C PHE A 53 -5.13 -2.88 10.02
N LYS A 54 -4.56 -2.08 10.93
CA LYS A 54 -4.22 -2.51 12.30
C LYS A 54 -3.25 -3.70 12.31
N ILE A 55 -2.23 -3.63 11.47
CA ILE A 55 -1.21 -4.67 11.32
C ILE A 55 0.18 -4.03 11.36
N LYS A 56 1.21 -4.88 11.44
CA LYS A 56 2.60 -4.40 11.41
C LYS A 56 3.41 -5.24 10.43
N PHE A 57 4.37 -4.59 9.79
CA PHE A 57 5.32 -5.25 8.89
C PHE A 57 6.72 -5.12 9.46
N SER A 58 7.57 -6.12 9.17
CA SER A 58 8.98 -6.04 9.51
C SER A 58 9.72 -5.16 8.50
N THR A 59 10.90 -4.68 8.86
CA THR A 59 11.72 -3.89 7.94
C THR A 59 12.06 -4.69 6.68
N SER A 60 12.34 -5.99 6.82
CA SER A 60 12.63 -6.86 5.68
C SER A 60 11.44 -6.92 4.72
N GLU A 61 10.23 -7.04 5.25
CA GLU A 61 9.04 -7.11 4.44
C GLU A 61 8.81 -5.80 3.67
N ILE A 62 9.04 -4.68 4.35
CA ILE A 62 8.89 -3.36 3.72
C ILE A 62 9.87 -3.20 2.56
N ARG A 63 11.10 -3.66 2.72
CA ARG A 63 12.12 -3.56 1.68
C ARG A 63 11.83 -4.42 0.46
N ARG A 64 11.10 -5.51 0.64
CA ARG A 64 10.77 -6.44 -0.46
C ARG A 64 9.58 -6.01 -1.27
N LEU A 65 8.87 -4.99 -0.83
CA LEU A 65 7.67 -4.52 -1.54
C LEU A 65 8.05 -3.84 -2.84
N GLU A 66 7.62 -4.40 -3.96
CA GLU A 66 7.87 -3.84 -5.28
C GLU A 66 6.59 -3.37 -5.96
N SER A 67 5.47 -3.98 -5.62
CA SER A 67 4.19 -3.67 -6.23
C SER A 67 3.08 -3.71 -5.22
N VAL A 68 1.92 -3.18 -5.60
CA VAL A 68 0.72 -3.24 -4.76
C VAL A 68 0.32 -4.69 -4.49
N GLY A 69 0.50 -5.57 -5.48
CA GLY A 69 0.20 -6.99 -5.30
C GLY A 69 0.97 -7.60 -4.15
N ASP A 70 2.26 -7.26 -4.01
CA ASP A 70 3.07 -7.73 -2.89
C ASP A 70 2.51 -7.25 -1.56
N LEU A 71 2.09 -5.98 -1.52
CA LEU A 71 1.51 -5.39 -0.31
C LEU A 71 0.21 -6.09 0.07
N VAL A 72 -0.64 -6.37 -0.91
CA VAL A 72 -1.90 -7.06 -0.69
C VAL A 72 -1.66 -8.46 -0.10
N GLN A 73 -0.67 -9.19 -0.61
CA GLN A 73 -0.34 -10.50 -0.09
C GLN A 73 0.10 -10.44 1.37
N LEU A 74 0.89 -9.44 1.73
CA LEU A 74 1.30 -9.25 3.12
C LEU A 74 0.10 -8.97 4.03
N ILE A 75 -0.82 -8.13 3.57
CA ILE A 75 -2.02 -7.79 4.33
C ILE A 75 -2.87 -9.04 4.53
N LYS A 76 -3.07 -9.83 3.48
CA LYS A 76 -3.85 -11.07 3.55
C LYS A 76 -3.25 -12.04 4.56
N GLY A 77 -1.93 -12.12 4.61
CA GLY A 77 -1.26 -13.03 5.53
C GLY A 77 -1.41 -12.65 6.99
N ARG A 78 -1.79 -11.41 7.29
CA ARG A 78 -1.89 -10.90 8.65
C ARG A 78 -3.32 -10.63 9.11
N SER A 79 -4.24 -10.61 8.20
CA SER A 79 -5.63 -10.27 8.57
C SER A 79 -6.55 -11.48 8.72
#